data_5951953acfca7c1fe72d9f59d7788c8d
#
_entry.id   5951953acfca7c1fe72d9f59d7788c8d
#
_cell.length_a   1.000
_cell.length_b   1.000
_cell.length_c   1.000
_cell.angle_alpha   90.00
_cell.angle_beta   90.00
_cell.angle_gamma   90.00
#
_symmetry.space_group_name_H-M   'P 1'
#
loop_
_entity.id
_entity.type
_entity.pdbx_description
1 polymer ?
#
loop_
_entity_poly.entity_id
_entity_poly.type
_entity_poly.pdbx_seq_one_letter_code
_entity_poly.pdbx_strand_id
1 'polypeptide(L)'
;MSQTVRTRPEGSGQALSEAYDTALLDLDGVVYAGGDAIAHAVDSLATARAGGMHLAYVTNNALRTPDAVAGHLTELGIPTVASDVITSAQAVARLISEQVPVGARVLVIGGEGLRVALRERGLEPVDSAEDEPVAVVQGYGGPDLTWSRFAEACYAIARGVPWFASNTDLTIPGARGIAPGNGAAVEVVRIATGAEPQVAGKPLPPMHRETILRTGAERPLVVGDRLDTDIEGAFNGEVDSLLVLTGVTDGAQLLAAPPQHRPTYVDADLRGMLTGQPEVVEAGDGFRCGGWTATAGGQELELTGEGEALDGLRALCAAAWTAAGESACELDGGKALARLGL
;
A
#
# COMPACT_ATOMS: atom_id res chain seq x y z
N MET A 1 18.26 12.96 -2.83
CA MET A 1 17.94 13.89 -3.95
C MET A 1 16.55 14.43 -3.69
N SER A 2 16.24 15.69 -3.99
CA SER A 2 14.88 16.21 -3.82
C SER A 2 13.98 15.50 -4.83
N GLN A 3 13.00 14.73 -4.37
CA GLN A 3 12.02 14.11 -5.26
C GLN A 3 11.26 15.22 -5.98
N THR A 4 11.10 15.07 -7.29
CA THR A 4 10.31 16.03 -8.08
C THR A 4 8.85 15.87 -7.71
N VAL A 5 8.24 16.93 -7.21
CA VAL A 5 6.81 16.95 -6.88
C VAL A 5 5.98 16.72 -8.15
N ARG A 6 5.19 15.65 -8.16
CA ARG A 6 4.32 15.33 -9.30
C ARG A 6 3.15 16.32 -9.33
N THR A 7 2.98 17.01 -10.46
CA THR A 7 1.93 18.02 -10.67
C THR A 7 0.77 17.51 -11.53
N ARG A 8 0.92 16.35 -12.16
CA ARG A 8 -0.11 15.69 -12.99
C ARG A 8 0.14 14.20 -13.08
N PRO A 9 -0.87 13.37 -13.36
CA PRO A 9 -0.67 11.99 -13.78
C PRO A 9 0.13 11.95 -15.10
N GLU A 10 0.96 10.93 -15.25
CA GLU A 10 1.81 10.75 -16.43
C GLU A 10 1.09 9.93 -17.51
N GLY A 11 1.52 10.08 -18.75
CA GLY A 11 1.13 9.24 -19.87
C GLY A 11 2.14 8.12 -20.12
N SER A 12 1.68 7.02 -20.75
CA SER A 12 2.56 5.96 -21.24
C SER A 12 2.14 5.57 -22.65
N GLY A 13 3.08 5.59 -23.59
CA GLY A 13 2.82 5.22 -24.98
C GLY A 13 2.70 3.71 -25.21
N GLN A 14 3.01 2.89 -24.21
CA GLN A 14 2.89 1.42 -24.24
C GLN A 14 2.16 0.93 -22.98
N ALA A 15 1.70 -0.31 -23.00
CA ALA A 15 1.08 -0.93 -21.85
C ALA A 15 2.05 -0.93 -20.64
N LEU A 16 1.53 -0.67 -19.42
CA LEU A 16 2.39 -0.65 -18.23
C LEU A 16 3.03 -2.02 -17.99
N SER A 17 2.34 -3.11 -18.34
CA SER A 17 2.88 -4.47 -18.28
C SER A 17 4.04 -4.75 -19.25
N GLU A 18 4.30 -3.85 -20.20
CA GLU A 18 5.47 -3.89 -21.10
C GLU A 18 6.55 -2.89 -20.66
N ALA A 19 6.14 -1.77 -20.03
CA ALA A 19 7.05 -0.73 -19.57
C ALA A 19 7.81 -1.14 -18.30
N TYR A 20 7.20 -1.93 -17.43
CA TYR A 20 7.73 -2.36 -16.14
C TYR A 20 7.98 -3.87 -16.13
N ASP A 21 9.00 -4.32 -15.40
CA ASP A 21 9.34 -5.75 -15.30
C ASP A 21 8.56 -6.46 -14.19
N THR A 22 8.13 -5.73 -13.17
CA THR A 22 7.49 -6.30 -11.98
C THR A 22 6.35 -5.41 -11.49
N ALA A 23 5.16 -5.98 -11.29
CA ALA A 23 4.07 -5.35 -10.57
C ALA A 23 4.16 -5.71 -9.08
N LEU A 24 4.22 -4.70 -8.22
CA LEU A 24 4.16 -4.81 -6.76
C LEU A 24 2.71 -4.50 -6.33
N LEU A 25 1.89 -5.54 -6.27
CA LEU A 25 0.44 -5.45 -6.11
C LEU A 25 0.04 -5.46 -4.63
N ASP A 26 -0.72 -4.46 -4.17
CA ASP A 26 -1.50 -4.65 -2.95
C ASP A 26 -2.59 -5.71 -3.17
N LEU A 27 -3.20 -6.19 -2.10
CA LEU A 27 -4.17 -7.27 -2.14
C LEU A 27 -5.60 -6.79 -1.90
N ASP A 28 -5.88 -6.26 -0.72
CA ASP A 28 -7.23 -5.82 -0.34
C ASP A 28 -7.61 -4.54 -1.09
N GLY A 29 -8.69 -4.56 -1.88
CA GLY A 29 -9.09 -3.42 -2.71
C GLY A 29 -8.45 -3.38 -4.11
N VAL A 30 -7.46 -4.23 -4.38
CA VAL A 30 -6.76 -4.32 -5.68
C VAL A 30 -7.00 -5.67 -6.36
N VAL A 31 -6.70 -6.76 -5.66
CA VAL A 31 -6.83 -8.13 -6.20
C VAL A 31 -8.15 -8.77 -5.75
N TYR A 32 -8.51 -8.61 -4.49
CA TYR A 32 -9.74 -9.12 -3.92
C TYR A 32 -10.38 -8.13 -2.92
N ALA A 33 -11.65 -8.33 -2.64
CA ALA A 33 -12.39 -7.62 -1.60
C ALA A 33 -13.37 -8.57 -0.92
N GLY A 34 -13.39 -8.60 0.43
CA GLY A 34 -14.32 -9.43 1.20
C GLY A 34 -14.21 -10.93 0.98
N GLY A 35 -13.12 -11.41 0.36
CA GLY A 35 -12.87 -12.82 0.05
C GLY A 35 -13.09 -13.22 -1.40
N ASP A 36 -13.65 -12.36 -2.25
CA ASP A 36 -13.88 -12.58 -3.69
C ASP A 36 -12.89 -11.76 -4.53
N ALA A 37 -12.49 -12.28 -5.69
CA ALA A 37 -11.65 -11.54 -6.63
C ALA A 37 -12.41 -10.30 -7.16
N ILE A 38 -11.70 -9.17 -7.24
CA ILE A 38 -12.22 -7.95 -7.86
C ILE A 38 -12.46 -8.20 -9.36
N ALA A 39 -13.49 -7.58 -9.90
CA ALA A 39 -13.83 -7.68 -11.33
C ALA A 39 -12.58 -7.39 -12.18
N HIS A 40 -12.35 -8.22 -13.19
CA HIS A 40 -11.21 -8.16 -14.13
C HIS A 40 -9.83 -8.47 -13.53
N ALA A 41 -9.67 -8.64 -12.20
CA ALA A 41 -8.35 -8.87 -11.60
C ALA A 41 -7.70 -10.16 -12.11
N VAL A 42 -8.43 -11.28 -12.10
CA VAL A 42 -7.89 -12.59 -12.52
C VAL A 42 -7.38 -12.55 -13.97
N ASP A 43 -8.19 -12.04 -14.89
CA ASP A 43 -7.86 -12.00 -16.32
C ASP A 43 -6.72 -11.01 -16.61
N SER A 44 -6.71 -9.85 -15.93
CA SER A 44 -5.66 -8.84 -16.09
C SER A 44 -4.31 -9.35 -15.60
N LEU A 45 -4.27 -9.99 -14.43
CA LEU A 45 -3.05 -10.58 -13.87
C LEU A 45 -2.54 -11.73 -14.73
N ALA A 46 -3.45 -12.60 -15.23
CA ALA A 46 -3.06 -13.68 -16.15
C ALA A 46 -2.45 -13.13 -17.44
N THR A 47 -3.03 -12.07 -18.02
CA THR A 47 -2.54 -11.41 -19.23
C THR A 47 -1.18 -10.74 -19.01
N ALA A 48 -1.01 -9.97 -17.92
CA ALA A 48 0.26 -9.32 -17.59
C ALA A 48 1.39 -10.35 -17.41
N ARG A 49 1.10 -11.45 -16.68
CA ARG A 49 2.05 -12.56 -16.49
C ARG A 49 2.41 -13.25 -17.81
N ALA A 50 1.44 -13.50 -18.67
CA ALA A 50 1.68 -14.09 -20.00
C ALA A 50 2.52 -13.17 -20.88
N GLY A 51 2.44 -11.85 -20.70
CA GLY A 51 3.29 -10.84 -21.32
C GLY A 51 4.72 -10.77 -20.77
N GLY A 52 5.02 -11.52 -19.70
CA GLY A 52 6.36 -11.60 -19.09
C GLY A 52 6.56 -10.72 -17.85
N MET A 53 5.54 -9.99 -17.40
CA MET A 53 5.60 -9.19 -16.17
C MET A 53 5.61 -10.12 -14.94
N HIS A 54 6.57 -9.92 -14.03
CA HIS A 54 6.57 -10.61 -12.74
C HIS A 54 5.50 -9.99 -11.83
N LEU A 55 4.72 -10.83 -11.15
CA LEU A 55 3.67 -10.40 -10.23
C LEU A 55 4.07 -10.72 -8.80
N ALA A 56 4.28 -9.69 -7.99
CA ALA A 56 4.60 -9.81 -6.57
C ALA A 56 3.48 -9.17 -5.73
N TYR A 57 3.02 -9.87 -4.71
CA TYR A 57 1.88 -9.49 -3.87
C TYR A 57 2.39 -8.95 -2.54
N VAL A 58 2.16 -7.65 -2.30
CA VAL A 58 2.77 -6.89 -1.21
C VAL A 58 1.71 -6.44 -0.21
N THR A 59 1.67 -7.07 0.97
CA THR A 59 0.60 -6.82 1.95
C THR A 59 1.13 -6.39 3.32
N ASN A 60 0.42 -5.44 3.96
CA ASN A 60 0.63 -5.09 5.37
C ASN A 60 0.12 -6.17 6.35
N ASN A 61 -0.53 -7.23 5.86
CA ASN A 61 -0.99 -8.31 6.71
C ASN A 61 0.20 -9.10 7.28
N ALA A 62 0.25 -9.22 8.61
CA ALA A 62 1.27 -9.99 9.33
C ALA A 62 0.70 -11.22 10.05
N LEU A 63 -0.63 -11.47 9.95
CA LEU A 63 -1.29 -12.61 10.58
C LEU A 63 -1.02 -13.89 9.80
N ARG A 64 -1.19 -13.85 8.47
CA ARG A 64 -1.08 -15.00 7.58
C ARG A 64 0.36 -15.18 7.13
N THR A 65 0.74 -16.45 6.90
CA THR A 65 2.01 -16.78 6.25
C THR A 65 1.94 -16.53 4.75
N PRO A 66 3.08 -16.36 4.04
CA PRO A 66 3.11 -16.26 2.58
C PRO A 66 2.43 -17.46 1.89
N ASP A 67 2.61 -18.68 2.41
CA ASP A 67 1.93 -19.88 1.87
C ASP A 67 0.41 -19.78 1.98
N ALA A 68 -0.11 -19.32 3.11
CA ALA A 68 -1.55 -19.15 3.31
C ALA A 68 -2.15 -18.08 2.38
N VAL A 69 -1.41 -16.99 2.12
CA VAL A 69 -1.83 -15.97 1.17
C VAL A 69 -1.77 -16.50 -0.27
N ALA A 70 -0.69 -17.20 -0.65
CA ALA A 70 -0.54 -17.80 -1.97
C ALA A 70 -1.62 -18.84 -2.26
N GLY A 71 -1.97 -19.67 -1.24
CA GLY A 71 -3.08 -20.63 -1.33
C GLY A 71 -4.40 -19.94 -1.60
N HIS A 72 -4.72 -18.88 -0.86
CA HIS A 72 -5.94 -18.09 -1.06
C HIS A 72 -6.01 -17.46 -2.47
N LEU A 73 -4.92 -16.84 -2.95
CA LEU A 73 -4.86 -16.28 -4.30
C LEU A 73 -5.09 -17.37 -5.37
N THR A 74 -4.51 -18.55 -5.17
CA THR A 74 -4.71 -19.70 -6.08
C THR A 74 -6.16 -20.18 -6.09
N GLU A 75 -6.85 -20.21 -4.94
CA GLU A 75 -8.29 -20.51 -4.84
C GLU A 75 -9.15 -19.49 -5.58
N LEU A 76 -8.75 -18.22 -5.61
CA LEU A 76 -9.39 -17.15 -6.39
C LEU A 76 -9.10 -17.24 -7.91
N GLY A 77 -8.31 -18.23 -8.36
CA GLY A 77 -7.95 -18.38 -9.77
C GLY A 77 -6.69 -17.64 -10.20
N ILE A 78 -5.88 -17.17 -9.24
CA ILE A 78 -4.60 -16.48 -9.48
C ILE A 78 -3.46 -17.40 -9.03
N PRO A 79 -2.86 -18.23 -9.91
CA PRO A 79 -1.78 -19.13 -9.55
C PRO A 79 -0.62 -18.35 -8.93
N THR A 80 -0.30 -18.65 -7.66
CA THR A 80 0.69 -17.89 -6.87
C THR A 80 1.51 -18.86 -6.03
N VAL A 81 2.79 -18.59 -5.87
CA VAL A 81 3.70 -19.32 -4.96
C VAL A 81 4.10 -18.41 -3.80
N ALA A 82 4.49 -19.01 -2.67
CA ALA A 82 4.84 -18.25 -1.47
C ALA A 82 5.97 -17.22 -1.68
N SER A 83 6.89 -17.48 -2.63
CA SER A 83 7.98 -16.55 -2.97
C SER A 83 7.49 -15.24 -3.61
N ASP A 84 6.31 -15.25 -4.23
CA ASP A 84 5.70 -14.07 -4.85
C ASP A 84 4.94 -13.20 -3.84
N VAL A 85 4.81 -13.67 -2.58
CA VAL A 85 4.10 -12.96 -1.52
C VAL A 85 5.09 -12.34 -0.55
N ILE A 86 5.00 -11.02 -0.40
CA ILE A 86 5.82 -10.24 0.52
C ILE A 86 4.90 -9.62 1.58
N THR A 87 5.17 -9.92 2.86
CA THR A 87 4.35 -9.49 3.98
C THR A 87 5.10 -8.51 4.89
N SER A 88 4.38 -7.68 5.60
CA SER A 88 4.97 -6.81 6.62
C SER A 88 5.61 -7.62 7.77
N ALA A 89 5.21 -8.88 7.98
CA ALA A 89 5.88 -9.79 8.90
C ALA A 89 7.32 -10.08 8.47
N GLN A 90 7.54 -10.33 7.18
CA GLN A 90 8.89 -10.55 6.63
C GLN A 90 9.74 -9.28 6.68
N ALA A 91 9.15 -8.12 6.39
CA ALA A 91 9.85 -6.84 6.46
C ALA A 91 10.30 -6.51 7.90
N VAL A 92 9.41 -6.67 8.90
CA VAL A 92 9.76 -6.42 10.30
C VAL A 92 10.75 -7.46 10.85
N ALA A 93 10.64 -8.71 10.45
CA ALA A 93 11.60 -9.75 10.85
C ALA A 93 13.02 -9.47 10.32
N ARG A 94 13.16 -8.94 9.08
CA ARG A 94 14.44 -8.45 8.56
C ARG A 94 14.96 -7.28 9.41
N LEU A 95 14.11 -6.26 9.63
CA LEU A 95 14.48 -5.07 10.40
C LEU A 95 15.01 -5.44 11.80
N ILE A 96 14.39 -6.42 12.45
CA ILE A 96 14.85 -6.94 13.76
C ILE A 96 16.18 -7.69 13.60
N SER A 97 16.29 -8.61 12.61
CA SER A 97 17.48 -9.44 12.42
C SER A 97 18.75 -8.64 12.09
N GLU A 98 18.62 -7.41 11.61
CA GLU A 98 19.73 -6.48 11.38
C GLU A 98 20.21 -5.79 12.68
N GLN A 99 19.42 -5.88 13.77
CA GLN A 99 19.69 -5.18 15.02
C GLN A 99 19.97 -6.12 16.21
N VAL A 100 19.68 -7.41 16.08
CA VAL A 100 19.88 -8.40 17.14
C VAL A 100 20.66 -9.63 16.64
N PRO A 101 21.37 -10.36 17.49
CA PRO A 101 22.12 -11.53 17.08
C PRO A 101 21.22 -12.68 16.62
N VAL A 102 21.75 -13.58 15.78
CA VAL A 102 21.08 -14.84 15.42
C VAL A 102 20.79 -15.66 16.67
N GLY A 103 19.62 -16.29 16.73
CA GLY A 103 19.13 -17.04 17.89
C GLY A 103 18.53 -16.15 18.98
N ALA A 104 18.48 -14.83 18.79
CA ALA A 104 17.88 -13.92 19.77
C ALA A 104 16.38 -14.21 19.96
N ARG A 105 15.92 -14.13 21.22
CA ARG A 105 14.51 -14.27 21.58
C ARG A 105 13.77 -12.98 21.31
N VAL A 106 12.65 -13.08 20.62
CA VAL A 106 11.78 -11.95 20.26
C VAL A 106 10.38 -12.23 20.78
N LEU A 107 9.87 -11.38 21.66
CA LEU A 107 8.49 -11.46 22.15
C LEU A 107 7.52 -11.09 21.05
N VAL A 108 6.60 -12.00 20.72
CA VAL A 108 5.64 -11.82 19.62
C VAL A 108 4.25 -11.47 20.15
N ILE A 109 3.74 -10.32 19.77
CA ILE A 109 2.34 -9.92 19.95
C ILE A 109 1.71 -9.93 18.56
N GLY A 110 1.14 -11.07 18.17
CA GLY A 110 0.61 -11.22 16.80
C GLY A 110 0.39 -12.66 16.41
N GLY A 111 0.17 -12.89 15.11
CA GLY A 111 -0.17 -14.18 14.54
C GLY A 111 1.02 -15.03 14.08
N GLU A 112 0.70 -16.15 13.42
CA GLU A 112 1.71 -17.13 12.97
C GLU A 112 2.60 -16.57 11.86
N GLY A 113 2.10 -15.63 11.03
CA GLY A 113 2.94 -14.98 10.01
C GLY A 113 4.20 -14.33 10.59
N LEU A 114 4.09 -13.63 11.73
CA LEU A 114 5.26 -13.07 12.44
C LEU A 114 6.20 -14.15 12.93
N ARG A 115 5.68 -15.22 13.52
CA ARG A 115 6.51 -16.34 14.08
C ARG A 115 7.30 -17.04 12.99
N VAL A 116 6.65 -17.31 11.85
CA VAL A 116 7.32 -17.93 10.69
C VAL A 116 8.41 -17.00 10.16
N ALA A 117 8.11 -15.71 9.95
CA ALA A 117 9.08 -14.77 9.43
C ALA A 117 10.30 -14.58 10.35
N LEU A 118 10.11 -14.60 11.67
CA LEU A 118 11.22 -14.54 12.64
C LEU A 118 12.09 -15.80 12.56
N ARG A 119 11.47 -17.01 12.52
CA ARG A 119 12.21 -18.28 12.39
C ARG A 119 13.02 -18.36 11.09
N GLU A 120 12.48 -17.85 9.98
CA GLU A 120 13.19 -17.75 8.69
C GLU A 120 14.45 -16.86 8.78
N ARG A 121 14.47 -15.92 9.73
CA ARG A 121 15.63 -15.05 10.02
C ARG A 121 16.54 -15.61 11.12
N GLY A 122 16.30 -16.85 11.59
CA GLY A 122 17.07 -17.47 12.65
C GLY A 122 16.84 -16.85 14.03
N LEU A 123 15.68 -16.22 14.24
CA LEU A 123 15.26 -15.65 15.53
C LEU A 123 14.31 -16.62 16.24
N GLU A 124 14.26 -16.57 17.58
CA GLU A 124 13.41 -17.41 18.42
C GLU A 124 12.17 -16.64 18.89
N PRO A 125 10.96 -16.94 18.36
CA PRO A 125 9.72 -16.32 18.84
C PRO A 125 9.37 -16.85 20.24
N VAL A 126 9.15 -15.94 21.20
CA VAL A 126 8.72 -16.26 22.57
C VAL A 126 7.40 -15.58 22.92
N ASP A 127 6.78 -16.00 24.02
CA ASP A 127 5.43 -15.60 24.40
C ASP A 127 5.34 -14.73 25.66
N SER A 128 6.38 -14.72 26.47
CA SER A 128 6.40 -14.00 27.76
C SER A 128 7.60 -13.07 27.89
N ALA A 129 7.42 -11.97 28.60
CA ALA A 129 8.50 -11.12 29.03
C ALA A 129 9.49 -11.84 29.97
N GLU A 130 9.05 -12.92 30.65
CA GLU A 130 9.92 -13.75 31.51
C GLU A 130 10.87 -14.66 30.69
N ASP A 131 10.64 -14.83 29.38
CA ASP A 131 11.56 -15.54 28.48
C ASP A 131 12.81 -14.69 28.15
N GLU A 132 12.99 -13.53 28.78
CA GLU A 132 14.11 -12.59 28.56
C GLU A 132 14.29 -12.21 27.08
N PRO A 133 13.24 -11.70 26.39
CA PRO A 133 13.37 -11.27 25.02
C PRO A 133 14.28 -10.05 24.90
N VAL A 134 15.01 -9.94 23.78
CA VAL A 134 15.84 -8.79 23.46
C VAL A 134 15.13 -7.78 22.55
N ALA A 135 13.94 -8.12 22.06
CA ALA A 135 13.07 -7.25 21.28
C ALA A 135 11.60 -7.67 21.44
N VAL A 136 10.70 -6.73 21.19
CA VAL A 136 9.24 -6.98 21.07
C VAL A 136 8.84 -6.71 19.64
N VAL A 137 8.04 -7.59 19.04
CA VAL A 137 7.38 -7.34 17.75
C VAL A 137 5.87 -7.44 17.87
N GLN A 138 5.18 -6.46 17.29
CA GLN A 138 3.73 -6.39 17.29
C GLN A 138 3.18 -6.37 15.87
N GLY A 139 2.17 -7.18 15.62
CA GLY A 139 1.37 -7.20 14.41
C GLY A 139 -0.05 -7.69 14.71
N TYR A 140 -0.95 -7.57 13.74
CA TYR A 140 -2.32 -8.04 13.95
C TYR A 140 -2.34 -9.55 14.24
N GLY A 141 -2.92 -9.92 15.37
CA GLY A 141 -2.97 -11.31 15.86
C GLY A 141 -4.34 -11.98 15.75
N GLY A 142 -5.28 -11.33 15.07
CA GLY A 142 -6.65 -11.81 14.98
C GLY A 142 -7.55 -11.29 16.11
N PRO A 143 -8.85 -11.59 16.03
CA PRO A 143 -9.85 -11.09 16.98
C PRO A 143 -9.69 -11.69 18.39
N ASP A 144 -9.01 -12.82 18.52
CA ASP A 144 -8.82 -13.54 19.78
C ASP A 144 -7.53 -13.13 20.52
N LEU A 145 -6.81 -12.11 20.03
CA LEU A 145 -5.61 -11.61 20.72
C LEU A 145 -6.01 -11.02 22.07
N THR A 146 -5.52 -11.63 23.14
CA THR A 146 -5.93 -11.30 24.50
C THR A 146 -5.22 -10.05 25.02
N TRP A 147 -5.87 -9.33 25.96
CA TRP A 147 -5.29 -8.16 26.61
C TRP A 147 -4.00 -8.47 27.38
N SER A 148 -3.86 -9.71 27.88
CA SER A 148 -2.64 -10.18 28.54
C SER A 148 -1.42 -10.14 27.63
N ARG A 149 -1.59 -10.33 26.31
CA ARG A 149 -0.49 -10.25 25.34
C ARG A 149 0.10 -8.84 25.26
N PHE A 150 -0.76 -7.81 25.30
CA PHE A 150 -0.31 -6.42 25.34
C PHE A 150 0.40 -6.10 26.66
N ALA A 151 -0.02 -6.70 27.78
CA ALA A 151 0.67 -6.55 29.06
C ALA A 151 2.10 -7.13 29.00
N GLU A 152 2.30 -8.31 28.38
CA GLU A 152 3.64 -8.88 28.16
C GLU A 152 4.55 -7.95 27.36
N ALA A 153 4.01 -7.31 26.28
CA ALA A 153 4.74 -6.30 25.52
C ALA A 153 5.18 -5.14 26.44
N CYS A 154 4.25 -4.60 27.24
CA CYS A 154 4.54 -3.49 28.14
C CYS A 154 5.60 -3.87 29.17
N TYR A 155 5.56 -5.08 29.74
CA TYR A 155 6.56 -5.55 30.72
C TYR A 155 7.96 -5.66 30.09
N ALA A 156 8.07 -6.16 28.86
CA ALA A 156 9.34 -6.24 28.16
C ALA A 156 9.87 -4.84 27.78
N ILE A 157 9.03 -3.98 27.22
CA ILE A 157 9.40 -2.60 26.83
C ILE A 157 9.86 -1.79 28.05
N ALA A 158 9.21 -1.95 29.20
CA ALA A 158 9.61 -1.29 30.46
C ALA A 158 11.01 -1.71 30.94
N ARG A 159 11.53 -2.86 30.50
CA ARG A 159 12.92 -3.31 30.74
C ARG A 159 13.91 -2.71 29.74
N GLY A 160 13.47 -1.86 28.81
CA GLY A 160 14.31 -1.12 27.87
C GLY A 160 14.60 -1.86 26.57
N VAL A 161 13.90 -2.96 26.25
CA VAL A 161 14.10 -3.64 24.96
C VAL A 161 13.42 -2.86 23.81
N PRO A 162 13.97 -2.85 22.59
CA PRO A 162 13.38 -2.19 21.44
C PRO A 162 12.05 -2.83 21.05
N TRP A 163 11.13 -1.99 20.59
CA TRP A 163 9.81 -2.37 20.13
C TRP A 163 9.65 -2.13 18.63
N PHE A 164 9.09 -3.12 17.93
CA PHE A 164 8.86 -3.12 16.50
C PHE A 164 7.39 -3.37 16.20
N ALA A 165 6.87 -2.76 15.12
CA ALA A 165 5.53 -3.02 14.62
C ALA A 165 5.58 -3.40 13.14
N SER A 166 4.81 -4.41 12.76
CA SER A 166 4.71 -4.83 11.35
C SER A 166 4.08 -3.75 10.48
N ASN A 167 3.07 -3.04 10.99
CA ASN A 167 2.39 -1.91 10.37
C ASN A 167 1.66 -1.08 11.43
N THR A 168 1.11 0.06 11.02
CA THR A 168 0.30 0.95 11.87
C THR A 168 -1.09 1.23 11.27
N ASP A 169 -1.62 0.32 10.47
CA ASP A 169 -2.96 0.43 9.89
C ASP A 169 -3.99 0.50 11.02
N LEU A 170 -4.69 1.64 11.12
CA LEU A 170 -5.64 1.87 12.21
C LEU A 170 -6.87 0.97 12.12
N THR A 171 -7.24 0.60 10.91
CA THR A 171 -8.44 -0.19 10.62
C THR A 171 -8.12 -1.33 9.65
N ILE A 172 -8.96 -2.36 9.70
CA ILE A 172 -8.97 -3.47 8.72
C ILE A 172 -10.40 -3.70 8.23
N PRO A 173 -10.60 -4.08 6.96
CA PRO A 173 -11.89 -4.55 6.49
C PRO A 173 -12.22 -5.91 7.13
N GLY A 174 -13.47 -6.09 7.51
CA GLY A 174 -13.98 -7.34 8.04
C GLY A 174 -15.37 -7.66 7.47
N ALA A 175 -15.82 -8.90 7.58
CA ALA A 175 -17.11 -9.36 7.04
C ALA A 175 -18.34 -8.58 7.55
N ARG A 176 -18.23 -7.90 8.69
CA ARG A 176 -19.32 -7.14 9.33
C ARG A 176 -19.09 -5.62 9.28
N GLY A 177 -18.08 -5.13 8.58
CA GLY A 177 -17.67 -3.73 8.51
C GLY A 177 -16.23 -3.51 8.96
N ILE A 178 -15.87 -2.25 9.21
CA ILE A 178 -14.53 -1.86 9.61
C ILE A 178 -14.25 -2.32 11.05
N ALA A 179 -13.08 -2.94 11.26
CA ALA A 179 -12.58 -3.38 12.55
C ALA A 179 -11.25 -2.68 12.90
N PRO A 180 -10.85 -2.62 14.20
CA PRO A 180 -9.55 -2.10 14.59
C PRO A 180 -8.40 -2.91 13.96
N GLY A 181 -7.44 -2.22 13.36
CA GLY A 181 -6.20 -2.78 12.83
C GLY A 181 -5.07 -2.85 13.87
N ASN A 182 -3.88 -3.25 13.42
CA ASN A 182 -2.71 -3.30 14.29
C ASN A 182 -2.32 -1.92 14.85
N GLY A 183 -2.50 -0.84 14.08
CA GLY A 183 -2.21 0.52 14.52
C GLY A 183 -3.00 0.92 15.77
N ALA A 184 -4.29 0.56 15.86
CA ALA A 184 -5.08 0.78 17.06
C ALA A 184 -4.52 0.02 18.28
N ALA A 185 -4.01 -1.20 18.08
CA ALA A 185 -3.38 -1.98 19.13
C ALA A 185 -1.97 -1.46 19.49
N VAL A 186 -1.24 -0.88 18.54
CA VAL A 186 0.03 -0.16 18.78
C VAL A 186 -0.22 1.03 19.71
N GLU A 187 -1.29 1.81 19.51
CA GLU A 187 -1.66 2.91 20.40
C GLU A 187 -1.89 2.45 21.85
N VAL A 188 -2.47 1.27 22.06
CA VAL A 188 -2.66 0.71 23.41
C VAL A 188 -1.32 0.55 24.14
N VAL A 189 -0.32 -0.03 23.49
CA VAL A 189 1.02 -0.24 24.05
C VAL A 189 1.76 1.09 24.20
N ARG A 190 1.66 1.98 23.20
CA ARG A 190 2.25 3.32 23.22
C ARG A 190 1.76 4.16 24.40
N ILE A 191 0.45 4.20 24.63
CA ILE A 191 -0.15 4.93 25.76
C ILE A 191 0.32 4.37 27.10
N ALA A 192 0.45 3.04 27.22
CA ALA A 192 0.85 2.40 28.45
C ALA A 192 2.35 2.55 28.79
N THR A 193 3.19 2.62 27.77
CA THR A 193 4.67 2.60 27.94
C THR A 193 5.35 3.94 27.69
N GLY A 194 4.72 4.82 26.90
CA GLY A 194 5.35 6.04 26.37
C GLY A 194 6.42 5.78 25.29
N ALA A 195 6.59 4.53 24.86
CA ALA A 195 7.58 4.15 23.85
C ALA A 195 6.98 4.24 22.43
N GLU A 196 7.87 4.43 21.43
CA GLU A 196 7.51 4.42 20.02
C GLU A 196 8.11 3.20 19.33
N PRO A 197 7.35 2.47 18.47
CA PRO A 197 7.87 1.34 17.74
C PRO A 197 8.66 1.75 16.49
N GLN A 198 9.61 0.93 16.08
CA GLN A 198 10.14 0.95 14.74
C GLN A 198 9.16 0.18 13.81
N VAL A 199 8.63 0.84 12.80
CA VAL A 199 7.60 0.28 11.93
C VAL A 199 8.21 -0.16 10.60
N ALA A 200 7.77 -1.32 10.07
CA ALA A 200 8.32 -1.88 8.85
C ALA A 200 7.38 -1.86 7.64
N GLY A 201 6.07 -1.90 7.84
CA GLY A 201 5.06 -1.98 6.77
C GLY A 201 4.95 -0.72 5.90
N LYS A 202 4.18 -0.83 4.81
CA LYS A 202 3.81 0.32 3.97
C LYS A 202 3.25 1.46 4.84
N PRO A 203 3.57 2.73 4.56
CA PRO A 203 4.36 3.27 3.43
C PRO A 203 5.88 3.34 3.69
N LEU A 204 6.39 2.72 4.75
CA LEU A 204 7.76 2.95 5.22
C LEU A 204 8.82 2.13 4.43
N PRO A 205 10.06 2.66 4.33
CA PRO A 205 11.11 2.08 3.50
C PRO A 205 11.47 0.61 3.77
N PRO A 206 11.37 0.03 4.99
CA PRO A 206 11.71 -1.38 5.20
C PRO A 206 10.88 -2.34 4.37
N MET A 207 9.57 -2.05 4.14
CA MET A 207 8.71 -2.87 3.29
C MET A 207 9.15 -2.85 1.84
N HIS A 208 9.40 -1.66 1.29
CA HIS A 208 9.90 -1.52 -0.07
C HIS A 208 11.24 -2.25 -0.26
N ARG A 209 12.18 -2.06 0.69
CA ARG A 209 13.48 -2.76 0.67
C ARG A 209 13.34 -4.28 0.67
N GLU A 210 12.47 -4.84 1.56
CA GLU A 210 12.22 -6.29 1.58
C GLU A 210 11.65 -6.77 0.25
N THR A 211 10.73 -6.01 -0.34
CA THR A 211 10.10 -6.32 -1.62
C THR A 211 11.15 -6.38 -2.74
N ILE A 212 11.97 -5.36 -2.91
CA ILE A 212 13.02 -5.33 -3.95
C ILE A 212 14.05 -6.45 -3.76
N LEU A 213 14.48 -6.71 -2.51
CA LEU A 213 15.43 -7.79 -2.23
C LEU A 213 14.88 -9.19 -2.55
N ARG A 214 13.56 -9.40 -2.44
CA ARG A 214 12.93 -10.70 -2.75
C ARG A 214 12.60 -10.86 -4.23
N THR A 215 12.13 -9.81 -4.87
CA THR A 215 11.71 -9.85 -6.28
C THR A 215 12.86 -9.67 -7.26
N GLY A 216 13.91 -8.94 -6.87
CA GLY A 216 14.98 -8.54 -7.78
C GLY A 216 14.49 -7.55 -8.86
N ALA A 217 13.36 -6.86 -8.63
CA ALA A 217 12.78 -5.93 -9.58
C ALA A 217 13.74 -4.78 -9.92
N GLU A 218 13.93 -4.52 -11.22
CA GLU A 218 14.76 -3.43 -11.73
C GLU A 218 13.90 -2.21 -12.12
N ARG A 219 12.71 -2.44 -12.62
CA ARG A 219 11.72 -1.42 -13.00
C ARG A 219 10.35 -1.79 -12.39
N PRO A 220 10.19 -1.69 -11.06
CA PRO A 220 8.94 -2.02 -10.41
C PRO A 220 7.86 -0.97 -10.64
N LEU A 221 6.60 -1.43 -10.70
CA LEU A 221 5.40 -0.62 -10.63
C LEU A 221 4.62 -1.00 -9.38
N VAL A 222 4.42 -0.09 -8.44
CA VAL A 222 3.51 -0.30 -7.32
C VAL A 222 2.07 -0.13 -7.82
N VAL A 223 1.20 -1.09 -7.50
CA VAL A 223 -0.23 -1.04 -7.82
C VAL A 223 -1.03 -1.14 -6.53
N GLY A 224 -1.79 -0.10 -6.23
CA GLY A 224 -2.52 0.00 -4.97
C GLY A 224 -3.80 0.81 -5.10
N ASP A 225 -4.64 0.76 -4.06
CA ASP A 225 -5.89 1.50 -3.95
C ASP A 225 -5.86 2.59 -2.87
N ARG A 226 -4.75 2.68 -2.11
CA ARG A 226 -4.63 3.60 -1.00
C ARG A 226 -3.50 4.61 -1.18
N LEU A 227 -3.83 5.89 -0.96
CA LEU A 227 -2.86 6.99 -1.06
C LEU A 227 -1.84 6.94 0.08
N ASP A 228 -2.28 6.63 1.30
CA ASP A 228 -1.50 6.70 2.55
C ASP A 228 -0.59 5.49 2.80
N THR A 229 -0.70 4.44 2.03
CA THR A 229 0.14 3.24 2.15
C THR A 229 0.85 2.91 0.84
N ASP A 230 0.11 2.67 -0.24
CA ASP A 230 0.68 2.19 -1.50
C ASP A 230 1.37 3.31 -2.26
N ILE A 231 0.66 4.43 -2.47
CA ILE A 231 1.17 5.55 -3.25
C ILE A 231 2.29 6.28 -2.48
N GLU A 232 2.11 6.52 -1.18
CA GLU A 232 3.18 7.06 -0.34
C GLU A 232 4.36 6.09 -0.23
N GLY A 233 4.10 4.77 -0.20
CA GLY A 233 5.15 3.74 -0.23
C GLY A 233 5.95 3.76 -1.53
N ALA A 234 5.29 3.95 -2.67
CA ALA A 234 5.94 4.12 -3.97
C ALA A 234 6.76 5.41 -4.02
N PHE A 235 6.20 6.51 -3.52
CA PHE A 235 6.90 7.78 -3.37
C PHE A 235 8.16 7.62 -2.52
N ASN A 236 8.07 7.02 -1.34
CA ASN A 236 9.21 6.78 -0.45
C ASN A 236 10.27 5.82 -1.06
N GLY A 237 9.84 4.92 -1.93
CA GLY A 237 10.71 4.00 -2.68
C GLY A 237 11.29 4.58 -3.97
N GLU A 238 10.92 5.81 -4.36
CA GLU A 238 11.31 6.46 -5.62
C GLU A 238 10.93 5.61 -6.86
N VAL A 239 9.76 4.97 -6.83
CA VAL A 239 9.24 4.14 -7.92
C VAL A 239 7.87 4.63 -8.38
N ASP A 240 7.51 4.27 -9.61
CA ASP A 240 6.22 4.64 -10.19
C ASP A 240 5.07 3.84 -9.57
N SER A 241 3.87 4.44 -9.62
CA SER A 241 2.66 3.84 -9.06
C SER A 241 1.46 3.95 -9.98
N LEU A 242 0.62 2.94 -9.95
CA LEU A 242 -0.74 2.92 -10.51
C LEU A 242 -1.74 2.88 -9.37
N LEU A 243 -2.54 3.95 -9.23
CA LEU A 243 -3.70 3.93 -8.36
C LEU A 243 -4.88 3.30 -9.11
N VAL A 244 -5.52 2.30 -8.50
CA VAL A 244 -6.79 1.73 -8.96
C VAL A 244 -7.93 2.18 -8.06
N LEU A 245 -9.09 2.49 -8.67
CA LEU A 245 -10.26 3.02 -7.96
C LEU A 245 -11.24 1.92 -7.52
N THR A 246 -10.73 0.72 -7.27
CA THR A 246 -11.52 -0.45 -6.85
C THR A 246 -11.65 -0.61 -5.34
N GLY A 247 -10.95 0.21 -4.56
CA GLY A 247 -10.86 0.07 -3.11
C GLY A 247 -11.22 1.33 -2.33
N VAL A 248 -10.27 1.85 -1.54
CA VAL A 248 -10.52 2.89 -0.53
C VAL A 248 -10.54 4.31 -1.10
N THR A 249 -9.65 4.62 -2.05
CA THR A 249 -9.50 5.98 -2.57
C THR A 249 -10.61 6.35 -3.53
N ASP A 250 -11.27 7.46 -3.29
CA ASP A 250 -12.23 8.08 -4.21
C ASP A 250 -11.63 9.29 -4.95
N GLY A 251 -12.40 9.83 -5.91
CA GLY A 251 -11.97 10.98 -6.70
C GLY A 251 -11.68 12.23 -5.88
N ALA A 252 -12.45 12.48 -4.81
CA ALA A 252 -12.27 13.66 -3.96
C ALA A 252 -10.97 13.59 -3.16
N GLN A 253 -10.67 12.43 -2.59
CA GLN A 253 -9.41 12.16 -1.90
C GLN A 253 -8.21 12.32 -2.85
N LEU A 254 -8.35 11.83 -4.09
CA LEU A 254 -7.30 11.93 -5.09
C LEU A 254 -7.02 13.38 -5.51
N LEU A 255 -8.07 14.20 -5.73
CA LEU A 255 -7.90 15.63 -6.04
C LEU A 255 -7.22 16.38 -4.90
N ALA A 256 -7.53 16.04 -3.64
CA ALA A 256 -6.94 16.66 -2.45
C ALA A 256 -5.53 16.16 -2.10
N ALA A 257 -4.97 15.22 -2.87
CA ALA A 257 -3.73 14.53 -2.54
C ALA A 257 -2.52 15.47 -2.38
N PRO A 258 -1.83 15.45 -1.23
CA PRO A 258 -0.54 16.11 -1.07
C PRO A 258 0.54 15.41 -1.93
N PRO A 259 1.70 16.02 -2.16
CA PRO A 259 2.70 15.51 -3.10
C PRO A 259 3.06 14.03 -2.98
N GLN A 260 3.26 13.53 -1.75
CA GLN A 260 3.62 12.13 -1.50
C GLN A 260 2.49 11.13 -1.79
N HIS A 261 1.26 11.61 -1.95
CA HIS A 261 0.07 10.80 -2.25
C HIS A 261 -0.38 10.90 -3.72
N ARG A 262 0.41 11.54 -4.60
CA ARG A 262 0.08 11.71 -6.02
C ARG A 262 0.62 10.54 -6.83
N PRO A 263 -0.23 9.63 -7.35
CA PRO A 263 0.21 8.50 -8.14
C PRO A 263 0.79 8.92 -9.50
N THR A 264 1.64 8.06 -10.09
CA THR A 264 2.14 8.23 -11.46
C THR A 264 0.99 8.05 -12.46
N TYR A 265 0.22 6.98 -12.29
CA TYR A 265 -0.90 6.63 -13.16
C TYR A 265 -2.17 6.43 -12.34
N VAL A 266 -3.32 6.61 -12.99
CA VAL A 266 -4.65 6.40 -12.39
C VAL A 266 -5.51 5.60 -13.34
N ASP A 267 -6.11 4.50 -12.87
CA ASP A 267 -7.06 3.73 -13.67
C ASP A 267 -8.24 3.23 -12.81
N ALA A 268 -9.30 2.74 -13.46
CA ALA A 268 -10.46 2.20 -12.77
C ALA A 268 -10.13 0.90 -12.03
N ASP A 269 -9.34 0.01 -12.64
CA ASP A 269 -8.99 -1.31 -12.14
C ASP A 269 -7.70 -1.83 -12.79
N LEU A 270 -7.36 -3.11 -12.55
CA LEU A 270 -6.12 -3.73 -13.03
C LEU A 270 -5.99 -3.82 -14.56
N ARG A 271 -7.03 -3.56 -15.34
CA ARG A 271 -6.93 -3.42 -16.81
C ARG A 271 -6.01 -2.27 -17.21
N GLY A 272 -5.86 -1.26 -16.35
CA GLY A 272 -4.91 -0.17 -16.55
C GLY A 272 -3.46 -0.60 -16.72
N MET A 273 -3.08 -1.78 -16.23
CA MET A 273 -1.75 -2.33 -16.50
C MET A 273 -1.55 -2.80 -17.94
N LEU A 274 -2.65 -3.15 -18.63
CA LEU A 274 -2.63 -3.78 -19.95
C LEU A 274 -2.73 -2.78 -21.11
N THR A 275 -2.82 -1.49 -20.79
CA THR A 275 -2.98 -0.42 -21.78
C THR A 275 -1.97 0.70 -21.55
N GLY A 276 -1.69 1.46 -22.61
CA GLY A 276 -0.99 2.75 -22.46
C GLY A 276 -1.86 3.74 -21.69
N GLN A 277 -1.23 4.65 -20.98
CA GLN A 277 -1.94 5.66 -20.18
C GLN A 277 -2.05 6.97 -20.97
N PRO A 278 -3.23 7.59 -21.03
CA PRO A 278 -3.41 8.85 -21.74
C PRO A 278 -2.54 9.97 -21.16
N GLU A 279 -1.95 10.77 -22.04
CA GLU A 279 -1.14 11.93 -21.63
C GLU A 279 -2.03 13.10 -21.22
N VAL A 280 -1.68 13.75 -20.11
CA VAL A 280 -2.27 15.02 -19.68
C VAL A 280 -1.40 16.17 -20.17
N VAL A 281 -1.95 17.02 -21.02
CA VAL A 281 -1.22 18.14 -21.63
C VAL A 281 -1.76 19.48 -21.15
N GLU A 282 -0.90 20.49 -21.10
CA GLU A 282 -1.32 21.87 -20.85
C GLU A 282 -2.18 22.41 -22.02
N ALA A 283 -3.27 23.09 -21.71
CA ALA A 283 -4.21 23.61 -22.70
C ALA A 283 -4.78 24.96 -22.22
N GLY A 284 -4.21 26.04 -22.74
CA GLY A 284 -4.56 27.40 -22.30
C GLY A 284 -4.15 27.64 -20.84
N ASP A 285 -5.13 27.93 -19.99
CA ASP A 285 -4.98 28.14 -18.55
C ASP A 285 -5.28 26.88 -17.71
N GLY A 286 -5.42 25.72 -18.36
CA GLY A 286 -5.75 24.47 -17.71
C GLY A 286 -5.03 23.25 -18.30
N PHE A 287 -5.63 22.08 -18.10
CA PHE A 287 -5.07 20.79 -18.50
C PHE A 287 -6.12 19.98 -19.28
N ARG A 288 -5.66 19.30 -20.33
CA ARG A 288 -6.50 18.47 -21.16
C ARG A 288 -6.03 17.00 -21.12
N CYS A 289 -7.00 16.10 -20.99
CA CYS A 289 -6.83 14.66 -21.22
C CYS A 289 -8.03 14.14 -22.02
N GLY A 290 -7.76 13.42 -23.10
CA GLY A 290 -8.82 13.01 -24.04
C GLY A 290 -9.64 14.20 -24.54
N GLY A 291 -10.96 14.10 -24.41
CA GLY A 291 -11.91 15.17 -24.78
C GLY A 291 -12.24 16.15 -23.64
N TRP A 292 -11.63 16.00 -22.46
CA TRP A 292 -11.88 16.83 -21.28
C TRP A 292 -10.81 17.90 -21.08
N THR A 293 -11.26 19.07 -20.61
CA THR A 293 -10.36 20.16 -20.16
C THR A 293 -10.75 20.59 -18.75
N ALA A 294 -9.79 20.62 -17.83
CA ALA A 294 -9.96 21.05 -16.45
C ALA A 294 -9.17 22.33 -16.16
N THR A 295 -9.76 23.23 -15.41
CA THR A 295 -9.12 24.48 -14.95
C THR A 295 -9.32 24.66 -13.45
N ALA A 296 -8.37 25.35 -12.80
CA ALA A 296 -8.48 25.78 -11.43
C ALA A 296 -8.88 27.26 -11.41
N GLY A 297 -10.11 27.57 -10.98
CA GLY A 297 -10.65 28.93 -10.97
C GLY A 297 -11.26 29.31 -9.63
N GLY A 298 -10.74 30.35 -8.98
CA GLY A 298 -11.24 30.82 -7.69
C GLY A 298 -11.09 29.76 -6.60
N GLN A 299 -12.20 29.17 -6.14
CA GLN A 299 -12.23 28.11 -5.12
C GLN A 299 -12.75 26.78 -5.67
N GLU A 300 -12.99 26.67 -6.95
CA GLU A 300 -13.56 25.47 -7.58
C GLU A 300 -12.65 24.95 -8.71
N LEU A 301 -12.76 23.65 -8.97
CA LEU A 301 -12.24 23.01 -10.17
C LEU A 301 -13.37 22.96 -11.20
N GLU A 302 -13.10 23.47 -12.39
CA GLU A 302 -14.05 23.45 -13.50
C GLU A 302 -13.65 22.38 -14.51
N LEU A 303 -14.65 21.69 -15.08
CA LEU A 303 -14.47 20.65 -16.09
C LEU A 303 -15.36 20.91 -17.28
N THR A 304 -14.79 20.92 -18.49
CA THR A 304 -15.50 21.13 -19.76
C THR A 304 -15.13 20.04 -20.74
N GLY A 305 -16.01 19.79 -21.74
CA GLY A 305 -15.80 18.73 -22.72
C GLY A 305 -16.65 17.50 -22.47
N GLU A 306 -16.27 16.37 -23.09
CA GLU A 306 -16.91 15.06 -22.99
C GLU A 306 -15.91 13.94 -23.34
N GLY A 307 -16.15 12.71 -22.91
CA GLY A 307 -15.28 11.57 -23.17
C GLY A 307 -15.28 10.57 -22.02
N GLU A 308 -14.26 9.75 -21.94
CA GLU A 308 -14.07 8.78 -20.85
C GLU A 308 -13.91 9.49 -19.50
N ALA A 309 -14.63 9.04 -18.48
CA ALA A 309 -14.64 9.67 -17.15
C ALA A 309 -13.25 9.77 -16.52
N LEU A 310 -12.43 8.74 -16.68
CA LEU A 310 -11.06 8.71 -16.17
C LEU A 310 -10.16 9.79 -16.79
N ASP A 311 -10.36 10.15 -18.05
CA ASP A 311 -9.60 11.23 -18.68
C ASP A 311 -9.96 12.58 -18.05
N GLY A 312 -11.27 12.77 -17.75
CA GLY A 312 -11.72 13.94 -16.98
C GLY A 312 -11.09 13.98 -15.58
N LEU A 313 -11.02 12.85 -14.88
CA LEU A 313 -10.37 12.77 -13.56
C LEU A 313 -8.87 13.08 -13.64
N ARG A 314 -8.14 12.54 -14.64
CA ARG A 314 -6.72 12.83 -14.87
C ARG A 314 -6.47 14.32 -15.13
N ALA A 315 -7.32 14.96 -15.95
CA ALA A 315 -7.25 16.40 -16.19
C ALA A 315 -7.52 17.21 -14.91
N LEU A 316 -8.52 16.81 -14.10
CA LEU A 316 -8.82 17.43 -12.80
C LEU A 316 -7.65 17.28 -11.82
N CYS A 317 -7.02 16.12 -11.73
CA CYS A 317 -5.82 15.92 -10.91
C CYS A 317 -4.71 16.90 -11.29
N ALA A 318 -4.44 17.08 -12.58
CA ALA A 318 -3.42 18.02 -13.04
C ALA A 318 -3.75 19.48 -12.67
N ALA A 319 -5.00 19.91 -12.83
CA ALA A 319 -5.43 21.25 -12.42
C ALA A 319 -5.32 21.43 -10.89
N ALA A 320 -5.81 20.46 -10.13
CA ALA A 320 -5.77 20.46 -8.66
C ALA A 320 -4.35 20.47 -8.10
N TRP A 321 -3.50 19.53 -8.55
CA TRP A 321 -2.15 19.37 -8.01
C TRP A 321 -1.21 20.51 -8.42
N THR A 322 -1.40 21.08 -9.62
CA THR A 322 -0.63 22.26 -10.06
C THR A 322 -1.00 23.48 -9.24
N ALA A 323 -2.31 23.70 -8.98
CA ALA A 323 -2.78 24.82 -8.15
C ALA A 323 -2.31 24.69 -6.69
N ALA A 324 -2.26 23.48 -6.16
CA ALA A 324 -1.85 23.19 -4.79
C ALA A 324 -0.32 23.25 -4.58
N GLY A 325 0.49 23.02 -5.62
CA GLY A 325 1.95 22.97 -5.52
C GLY A 325 2.42 21.88 -4.54
N GLU A 326 3.10 22.28 -3.47
CA GLU A 326 3.65 21.39 -2.42
C GLU A 326 2.65 21.10 -1.28
N SER A 327 1.39 21.52 -1.40
CA SER A 327 0.34 21.32 -0.40
C SER A 327 -0.73 20.36 -0.89
N ALA A 328 -1.70 20.02 -0.03
CA ALA A 328 -2.95 19.40 -0.46
C ALA A 328 -3.82 20.44 -1.17
N CYS A 329 -4.63 19.98 -2.14
CA CYS A 329 -5.56 20.85 -2.84
C CYS A 329 -6.80 21.13 -1.97
N GLU A 330 -7.14 22.41 -1.79
CA GLU A 330 -8.32 22.85 -1.06
C GLU A 330 -9.47 23.30 -1.98
N LEU A 331 -9.29 23.19 -3.32
CA LEU A 331 -10.33 23.59 -4.29
C LEU A 331 -11.46 22.54 -4.30
N ASP A 332 -12.71 23.04 -4.40
CA ASP A 332 -13.88 22.18 -4.51
C ASP A 332 -13.99 21.55 -5.91
N GLY A 333 -13.83 20.21 -5.98
CA GLY A 333 -14.02 19.42 -7.19
C GLY A 333 -15.36 18.69 -7.30
N GLY A 334 -16.27 18.86 -6.31
CA GLY A 334 -17.49 18.05 -6.20
C GLY A 334 -18.40 18.10 -7.41
N LYS A 335 -18.61 19.31 -8.00
CA LYS A 335 -19.42 19.45 -9.22
C LYS A 335 -18.78 18.78 -10.44
N ALA A 336 -17.45 18.89 -10.55
CA ALA A 336 -16.71 18.29 -11.66
C ALA A 336 -16.69 16.75 -11.56
N LEU A 337 -16.48 16.20 -10.35
CA LEU A 337 -16.57 14.75 -10.10
C LEU A 337 -17.97 14.20 -10.36
N ALA A 338 -19.01 14.88 -9.86
CA ALA A 338 -20.40 14.48 -10.13
C ALA A 338 -20.73 14.43 -11.63
N ARG A 339 -20.14 15.31 -12.46
CA ARG A 339 -20.27 15.29 -13.92
C ARG A 339 -19.64 14.04 -14.55
N LEU A 340 -18.59 13.49 -13.93
CA LEU A 340 -17.93 12.25 -14.33
C LEU A 340 -18.64 11.00 -13.80
N GLY A 341 -19.56 11.14 -12.84
CA GLY A 341 -20.20 10.03 -12.14
C GLY A 341 -19.29 9.39 -11.07
N LEU A 342 -18.36 10.18 -10.54
CA LEU A 342 -17.38 9.81 -9.52
C LEU A 342 -17.66 10.49 -8.19
#